data_3202aa8119513ba4fc0b71bb5b1ad7dc
#
_entry.id   3202aa8119513ba4fc0b71bb5b1ad7dc
#
_cell.length_a   1.000
_cell.length_b   1.000
_cell.length_c   1.000
_cell.angle_alpha   90.00
_cell.angle_beta   90.00
_cell.angle_gamma   90.00
#
_symmetry.space_group_name_H-M   'P 1'
#
loop_
_entity.id
_entity.type
_entity.pdbx_description
1 polymer ?
#
loop_
_entity_poly.entity_id
_entity_poly.type
_entity_poly.pdbx_seq_one_letter_code
_entity_poly.pdbx_strand_id
1 'polypeptide(L)'
;DQYEMRKDLILATMEKNGVHKEDLTAIVSRGGLLPPIKAGAYRVNEDMVWQLTYAPQNEHASNLGAVIANAIAIELDIPAYIYDAVTVDELEPLAKVTGLPEMQRKGMGHNLNMRAAAMKYAKEHNKPYSDISVIVAHLGGGITLSLHHKGQIVDMISDDEGPFSPERAGGLP
;
A
#
# COMPACT_ATOMS: atom_id res chain seq x y z
N ASP A 1 14.13 1.41 19.38
CA ASP A 1 13.28 0.62 18.51
C ASP A 1 12.50 1.53 17.56
N GLN A 2 12.48 1.20 16.26
CA GLN A 2 11.77 2.00 15.24
C GLN A 2 10.25 2.03 15.45
N TYR A 3 9.69 0.97 15.97
CA TYR A 3 8.26 0.88 16.26
C TYR A 3 7.84 1.91 17.31
N GLU A 4 8.48 1.91 18.47
CA GLU A 4 8.16 2.85 19.55
C GLU A 4 8.39 4.30 19.12
N MET A 5 9.57 4.58 18.53
CA MET A 5 9.90 5.91 18.04
C MET A 5 8.83 6.47 17.08
N ARG A 6 8.35 5.64 16.14
CA ARG A 6 7.34 6.08 15.17
C ARG A 6 5.97 6.25 15.79
N LYS A 7 5.57 5.37 16.70
CA LYS A 7 4.32 5.48 17.44
C LYS A 7 4.28 6.77 18.26
N ASP A 8 5.34 7.02 19.03
CA ASP A 8 5.45 8.22 19.86
C ASP A 8 5.47 9.51 19.02
N LEU A 9 6.17 9.50 17.89
CA LEU A 9 6.20 10.64 16.97
C LEU A 9 4.81 10.93 16.38
N ILE A 10 4.03 9.90 16.04
CA ILE A 10 2.66 10.07 15.54
C ILE A 10 1.80 10.73 16.62
N LEU A 11 1.80 10.19 17.85
CA LEU A 11 1.00 10.71 18.96
C LEU A 11 1.40 12.15 19.30
N ALA A 12 2.69 12.43 19.42
CA ALA A 12 3.19 13.78 19.67
C ALA A 12 2.83 14.77 18.55
N THR A 13 2.85 14.32 17.29
CA THR A 13 2.47 15.16 16.15
C THR A 13 0.98 15.47 16.16
N MET A 14 0.14 14.52 16.52
CA MET A 14 -1.31 14.72 16.69
C MET A 14 -1.58 15.79 17.75
N GLU A 15 -1.04 15.61 18.93
CA GLU A 15 -1.19 16.55 20.06
C GLU A 15 -0.73 17.97 19.68
N LYS A 16 0.45 18.08 19.05
CA LYS A 16 1.00 19.36 18.57
C LYS A 16 0.06 20.09 17.60
N ASN A 17 -0.75 19.34 16.84
CA ASN A 17 -1.72 19.90 15.89
C ASN A 17 -3.15 20.00 16.46
N GLY A 18 -3.33 19.80 17.76
CA GLY A 18 -4.64 19.90 18.43
C GLY A 18 -5.59 18.76 18.08
N VAL A 19 -5.07 17.62 17.63
CA VAL A 19 -5.84 16.41 17.40
C VAL A 19 -5.65 15.49 18.59
N HIS A 20 -6.68 15.33 19.40
CA HIS A 20 -6.64 14.47 20.57
C HIS A 20 -7.00 13.03 20.17
N LYS A 21 -6.35 12.06 20.80
CA LYS A 21 -6.58 10.65 20.49
C LYS A 21 -8.03 10.21 20.77
N GLU A 22 -8.69 10.85 21.73
CA GLU A 22 -10.09 10.61 22.10
C GLU A 22 -11.09 11.05 21.02
N ASP A 23 -10.67 11.91 20.09
CA ASP A 23 -11.48 12.36 18.95
C ASP A 23 -11.47 11.36 17.79
N LEU A 24 -10.59 10.36 17.85
CA LEU A 24 -10.46 9.37 16.80
C LEU A 24 -11.61 8.35 16.82
N THR A 25 -12.19 8.07 15.67
CA THR A 25 -13.23 7.05 15.50
C THR A 25 -12.71 5.80 14.78
N ALA A 26 -11.59 5.90 14.11
CA ALA A 26 -10.89 4.79 13.45
C ALA A 26 -9.47 5.21 13.11
N ILE A 27 -8.60 4.23 12.92
CA ILE A 27 -7.24 4.44 12.41
C ILE A 27 -7.10 3.75 11.06
N VAL A 28 -6.59 4.47 10.06
CA VAL A 28 -6.30 3.90 8.74
C VAL A 28 -4.83 4.05 8.44
N SER A 29 -4.18 2.93 8.17
CA SER A 29 -2.77 2.86 7.84
C SER A 29 -2.55 2.28 6.45
N ARG A 30 -1.35 2.45 5.92
CA ARG A 30 -0.92 1.68 4.75
C ARG A 30 -0.68 0.22 5.16
N GLY A 31 -0.98 -0.72 4.28
CA GLY A 31 -0.63 -2.13 4.49
C GLY A 31 0.87 -2.37 4.25
N GLY A 32 1.42 -3.37 4.95
CA GLY A 32 2.77 -3.86 4.76
C GLY A 32 2.90 -4.91 3.65
N LEU A 33 3.99 -5.67 3.69
CA LEU A 33 4.26 -6.79 2.78
C LEU A 33 3.51 -8.05 3.26
N LEU A 34 2.21 -8.05 3.05
CA LEU A 34 1.33 -9.19 3.28
C LEU A 34 1.44 -10.20 2.12
N PRO A 35 0.92 -11.44 2.27
CA PRO A 35 0.61 -12.27 1.11
C PRO A 35 -0.25 -11.50 0.10
N PRO A 36 -0.24 -11.87 -1.21
CA PRO A 36 -1.04 -11.19 -2.21
C PRO A 36 -2.52 -11.09 -1.81
N ILE A 37 -3.06 -9.89 -1.84
CA ILE A 37 -4.46 -9.59 -1.49
C ILE A 37 -5.11 -8.74 -2.58
N LYS A 38 -6.44 -8.68 -2.57
CA LYS A 38 -7.19 -7.76 -3.44
C LYS A 38 -7.12 -6.32 -2.91
N ALA A 39 -7.42 -5.36 -3.79
CA ALA A 39 -7.55 -3.96 -3.39
C ALA A 39 -8.68 -3.75 -2.37
N GLY A 40 -8.55 -2.71 -1.56
CA GLY A 40 -9.57 -2.28 -0.62
C GLY A 40 -9.08 -2.10 0.81
N ALA A 41 -10.05 -1.84 1.68
CA ALA A 41 -9.82 -1.69 3.11
C ALA A 41 -9.97 -3.05 3.83
N TYR A 42 -9.04 -3.34 4.70
CA TYR A 42 -9.07 -4.54 5.55
C TYR A 42 -8.94 -4.13 7.00
N ARG A 43 -9.83 -4.65 7.85
CA ARG A 43 -9.69 -4.47 9.30
C ARG A 43 -8.42 -5.19 9.76
N VAL A 44 -7.61 -4.49 10.54
CA VAL A 44 -6.43 -5.10 11.15
C VAL A 44 -6.89 -6.11 12.20
N ASN A 45 -6.30 -7.29 12.17
CA ASN A 45 -6.55 -8.38 13.09
C ASN A 45 -5.23 -8.96 13.63
N GLU A 46 -5.33 -9.86 14.60
CA GLU A 46 -4.15 -10.47 15.24
C GLU A 46 -3.27 -11.23 14.26
N ASP A 47 -3.88 -11.96 13.30
CA ASP A 47 -3.12 -12.72 12.28
C ASP A 47 -2.29 -11.78 11.40
N MET A 48 -2.87 -10.64 11.00
CA MET A 48 -2.16 -9.63 10.21
C MET A 48 -0.99 -9.03 11.00
N VAL A 49 -1.21 -8.69 12.27
CA VAL A 49 -0.16 -8.15 13.15
C VAL A 49 0.94 -9.18 13.35
N TRP A 50 0.57 -10.43 13.61
CA TRP A 50 1.53 -11.52 13.75
C TRP A 50 2.36 -11.73 12.48
N GLN A 51 1.69 -11.79 11.33
CA GLN A 51 2.34 -11.96 10.02
C GLN A 51 3.37 -10.85 9.75
N LEU A 52 2.99 -9.60 10.00
CA LEU A 52 3.87 -8.45 9.72
C LEU A 52 5.01 -8.29 10.74
N THR A 53 4.87 -8.88 11.93
CA THR A 53 5.86 -8.79 13.02
C THR A 53 6.84 -9.94 13.01
N TYR A 54 6.34 -11.18 12.85
CA TYR A 54 7.14 -12.39 13.10
C TYR A 54 7.40 -13.24 11.86
N ALA A 55 6.60 -13.08 10.81
CA ALA A 55 6.74 -13.84 9.57
C ALA A 55 6.68 -12.92 8.33
N PRO A 56 7.36 -11.74 8.32
CA PRO A 56 7.33 -10.86 7.16
C PRO A 56 7.97 -11.55 5.97
N GLN A 57 7.39 -11.36 4.79
CA GLN A 57 8.01 -11.84 3.54
C GLN A 57 9.35 -11.13 3.28
N ASN A 58 9.43 -9.86 3.67
CA ASN A 58 10.64 -9.05 3.72
C ASN A 58 10.53 -8.01 4.82
N GLU A 59 11.66 -7.61 5.40
CA GLU A 59 11.72 -6.47 6.30
C GLU A 59 11.51 -5.17 5.52
N HIS A 60 10.47 -4.44 5.88
CA HIS A 60 10.16 -3.16 5.26
C HIS A 60 9.44 -2.24 6.24
N ALA A 61 9.74 -0.95 6.19
CA ALA A 61 9.15 0.04 7.09
C ALA A 61 7.61 0.09 7.02
N SER A 62 7.00 -0.29 5.89
CA SER A 62 5.54 -0.34 5.75
C SER A 62 4.88 -1.41 6.61
N ASN A 63 5.63 -2.44 7.07
CA ASN A 63 5.09 -3.48 7.94
C ASN A 63 4.67 -2.91 9.30
N LEU A 64 5.34 -1.87 9.76
CA LEU A 64 5.02 -1.19 11.02
C LEU A 64 3.68 -0.45 10.98
N GLY A 65 3.16 -0.11 9.81
CA GLY A 65 1.92 0.68 9.69
C GLY A 65 0.74 0.02 10.39
N ALA A 66 0.43 -1.22 10.02
CA ALA A 66 -0.69 -1.96 10.64
C ALA A 66 -0.45 -2.25 12.13
N VAL A 67 0.81 -2.55 12.51
CA VAL A 67 1.18 -2.86 13.90
C VAL A 67 0.98 -1.64 14.80
N ILE A 68 1.44 -0.46 14.38
CA ILE A 68 1.25 0.80 15.10
C ILE A 68 -0.23 1.18 15.16
N ALA A 69 -0.94 1.09 14.03
CA ALA A 69 -2.36 1.39 13.95
C ALA A 69 -3.16 0.51 14.93
N ASN A 70 -2.87 -0.79 14.99
CA ASN A 70 -3.51 -1.72 15.89
C ASN A 70 -3.24 -1.39 17.36
N ALA A 71 -2.00 -1.08 17.71
CA ALA A 71 -1.62 -0.75 19.08
C ALA A 71 -2.38 0.48 19.60
N ILE A 72 -2.43 1.56 18.80
CA ILE A 72 -3.18 2.77 19.18
C ILE A 72 -4.68 2.50 19.22
N ALA A 73 -5.22 1.73 18.28
CA ALA A 73 -6.64 1.43 18.18
C ALA A 73 -7.14 0.60 19.39
N ILE A 74 -6.35 -0.37 19.87
CA ILE A 74 -6.68 -1.17 21.06
C ILE A 74 -6.77 -0.28 22.29
N GLU A 75 -5.85 0.65 22.50
CA GLU A 75 -5.86 1.58 23.63
C GLU A 75 -7.14 2.43 23.69
N LEU A 76 -7.75 2.70 22.53
CA LEU A 76 -8.90 3.59 22.37
C LEU A 76 -10.23 2.86 22.14
N ASP A 77 -10.20 1.52 22.07
CA ASP A 77 -11.37 0.68 21.71
C ASP A 77 -12.04 1.09 20.39
N ILE A 78 -11.22 1.43 19.38
CA ILE A 78 -11.65 1.80 18.03
C ILE A 78 -11.09 0.84 16.99
N PRO A 79 -11.67 0.76 15.77
CA PRO A 79 -11.14 -0.10 14.72
C PRO A 79 -9.88 0.47 14.05
N ALA A 80 -8.94 -0.41 13.70
CA ALA A 80 -7.83 -0.12 12.80
C ALA A 80 -8.05 -0.80 11.45
N TYR A 81 -7.64 -0.12 10.38
CA TYR A 81 -7.69 -0.62 9.01
C TYR A 81 -6.36 -0.40 8.29
N ILE A 82 -6.09 -1.25 7.30
CA ILE A 82 -5.14 -0.95 6.23
C ILE A 82 -5.90 -0.68 4.94
N TYR A 83 -5.30 0.05 4.03
CA TYR A 83 -5.86 0.30 2.71
C TYR A 83 -4.79 0.09 1.63
N ASP A 84 -5.15 -0.64 0.58
CA ASP A 84 -4.30 -0.94 -0.59
C ASP A 84 -2.84 -1.24 -0.23
N ALA A 85 -2.63 -2.41 0.35
CA ALA A 85 -1.29 -2.89 0.69
C ALA A 85 -0.35 -2.90 -0.52
N VAL A 86 0.95 -2.84 -0.26
CA VAL A 86 2.00 -2.92 -1.31
C VAL A 86 1.82 -4.15 -2.20
N THR A 87 1.31 -5.23 -1.63
CA THR A 87 1.11 -6.55 -2.27
C THR A 87 -0.29 -6.75 -2.86
N VAL A 88 -1.05 -5.68 -3.09
CA VAL A 88 -2.29 -5.79 -3.87
C VAL A 88 -1.96 -6.30 -5.26
N ASP A 89 -2.55 -7.43 -5.63
CA ASP A 89 -2.36 -8.09 -6.93
C ASP A 89 -3.68 -8.24 -7.67
N GLU A 90 -3.93 -7.32 -8.60
CA GLU A 90 -5.08 -7.30 -9.51
C GLU A 90 -4.65 -7.47 -10.97
N LEU A 91 -3.38 -7.86 -11.21
CA LEU A 91 -2.86 -8.03 -12.56
C LEU A 91 -3.70 -9.04 -13.34
N GLU A 92 -4.02 -8.71 -14.59
CA GLU A 92 -4.65 -9.66 -15.50
C GLU A 92 -3.73 -10.87 -15.75
N PRO A 93 -4.28 -12.05 -16.03
CA PRO A 93 -3.47 -13.25 -16.28
C PRO A 93 -2.40 -13.05 -17.36
N LEU A 94 -2.70 -12.26 -18.40
CA LEU A 94 -1.74 -11.97 -19.47
C LEU A 94 -0.58 -11.11 -18.97
N ALA A 95 -0.83 -10.17 -18.07
CA ALA A 95 0.19 -9.33 -17.48
C ALA A 95 1.15 -10.08 -16.55
N LYS A 96 0.77 -11.28 -16.09
CA LYS A 96 1.58 -12.16 -15.23
C LYS A 96 2.52 -13.07 -16.01
N VAL A 97 2.36 -13.18 -17.32
CA VAL A 97 3.16 -14.09 -18.15
C VAL A 97 4.61 -13.62 -18.22
N THR A 98 5.52 -14.56 -18.00
CA THR A 98 6.97 -14.38 -18.19
C THR A 98 7.50 -15.44 -19.16
N GLY A 99 8.77 -15.40 -19.46
CA GLY A 99 9.44 -16.45 -20.24
C GLY A 99 9.57 -17.79 -19.51
N LEU A 100 9.26 -17.84 -18.21
CA LEU A 100 9.33 -19.05 -17.39
C LEU A 100 8.00 -19.25 -16.65
N PRO A 101 7.23 -20.29 -16.97
CA PRO A 101 5.88 -20.50 -16.41
C PRO A 101 5.82 -20.56 -14.87
N GLU A 102 6.88 -21.05 -14.25
CA GLU A 102 7.01 -21.19 -12.79
C GLU A 102 7.25 -19.84 -12.09
N MET A 103 7.61 -18.80 -12.83
CA MET A 103 7.93 -17.47 -12.31
C MET A 103 6.99 -16.43 -12.90
N GLN A 104 5.83 -16.27 -12.29
CA GLN A 104 4.88 -15.25 -12.71
C GLN A 104 5.24 -13.88 -12.12
N ARG A 105 4.95 -12.81 -12.87
CA ARG A 105 4.97 -11.45 -12.33
C ARG A 105 3.91 -11.30 -11.25
N LYS A 106 4.17 -10.45 -10.28
CA LYS A 106 3.29 -10.16 -9.14
C LYS A 106 2.97 -8.68 -9.09
N GLY A 107 1.73 -8.35 -8.72
CA GLY A 107 1.35 -6.98 -8.40
C GLY A 107 2.01 -6.57 -7.09
N MET A 108 3.07 -5.76 -7.18
CA MET A 108 3.75 -5.21 -6.01
C MET A 108 4.28 -3.82 -6.34
N GLY A 109 3.82 -2.80 -5.62
CA GLY A 109 4.22 -1.42 -5.92
C GLY A 109 3.49 -0.39 -5.05
N HIS A 110 3.54 0.85 -5.48
CA HIS A 110 2.96 1.99 -4.75
C HIS A 110 1.43 2.09 -4.95
N ASN A 111 0.72 0.95 -4.78
CA ASN A 111 -0.70 0.78 -5.08
C ASN A 111 -1.59 1.86 -4.47
N LEU A 112 -1.43 2.13 -3.17
CA LEU A 112 -2.21 3.15 -2.45
C LEU A 112 -2.13 4.52 -3.12
N ASN A 113 -0.90 4.99 -3.38
CA ASN A 113 -0.69 6.32 -3.97
C ASN A 113 -1.17 6.38 -5.42
N MET A 114 -0.89 5.35 -6.22
CA MET A 114 -1.28 5.32 -7.63
C MET A 114 -2.80 5.25 -7.78
N ARG A 115 -3.49 4.43 -6.97
CA ARG A 115 -4.95 4.37 -6.97
C ARG A 115 -5.57 5.68 -6.50
N ALA A 116 -5.02 6.30 -5.46
CA ALA A 116 -5.49 7.60 -4.99
C ALA A 116 -5.38 8.68 -6.09
N ALA A 117 -4.28 8.69 -6.84
CA ALA A 117 -4.10 9.61 -7.97
C ALA A 117 -5.12 9.35 -9.09
N ALA A 118 -5.35 8.08 -9.47
CA ALA A 118 -6.35 7.71 -10.48
C ALA A 118 -7.78 8.08 -10.04
N MET A 119 -8.13 7.80 -8.78
CA MET A 119 -9.44 8.16 -8.22
C MET A 119 -9.64 9.68 -8.15
N LYS A 120 -8.58 10.42 -7.79
CA LYS A 120 -8.61 11.88 -7.79
C LYS A 120 -8.85 12.42 -9.20
N TYR A 121 -8.13 11.93 -10.20
CA TYR A 121 -8.34 12.27 -11.60
C TYR A 121 -9.80 12.00 -12.04
N ALA A 122 -10.33 10.81 -11.73
CA ALA A 122 -11.71 10.46 -12.06
C ALA A 122 -12.71 11.44 -11.44
N LYS A 123 -12.55 11.77 -10.15
CA LYS A 123 -13.38 12.72 -9.43
C LYS A 123 -13.32 14.12 -10.03
N GLU A 124 -12.16 14.63 -10.39
CA GLU A 124 -11.97 15.95 -11.02
C GLU A 124 -12.62 16.03 -12.41
N HIS A 125 -12.79 14.88 -13.09
CA HIS A 125 -13.45 14.78 -14.38
C HIS A 125 -14.92 14.30 -14.29
N ASN A 126 -15.50 14.26 -13.07
CA ASN A 126 -16.87 13.80 -12.82
C ASN A 126 -17.16 12.40 -13.40
N LYS A 127 -16.20 11.49 -13.30
CA LYS A 127 -16.32 10.09 -13.74
C LYS A 127 -16.15 9.14 -12.57
N PRO A 128 -16.88 8.00 -12.55
CA PRO A 128 -16.53 6.89 -11.67
C PRO A 128 -15.11 6.37 -11.99
N TYR A 129 -14.39 5.90 -10.99
CA TYR A 129 -13.07 5.30 -11.21
C TYR A 129 -13.15 4.05 -12.13
N SER A 130 -14.28 3.35 -12.12
CA SER A 130 -14.55 2.22 -13.02
C SER A 130 -14.63 2.59 -14.50
N ASP A 131 -14.85 3.87 -14.80
CA ASP A 131 -15.13 4.34 -16.18
C ASP A 131 -13.92 5.03 -16.82
N ILE A 132 -12.79 5.00 -16.16
CA ILE A 132 -11.53 5.56 -16.68
C ILE A 132 -10.53 4.47 -17.02
N SER A 133 -9.66 4.78 -17.99
CA SER A 133 -8.45 4.03 -18.28
C SER A 133 -7.29 5.01 -18.27
N VAL A 134 -6.37 4.85 -17.33
CA VAL A 134 -5.25 5.78 -17.14
C VAL A 134 -3.97 5.02 -16.79
N ILE A 135 -2.85 5.57 -17.21
CA ILE A 135 -1.54 5.17 -16.70
C ILE A 135 -1.14 6.16 -15.60
N VAL A 136 -0.76 5.63 -14.46
CA VAL A 136 -0.22 6.42 -13.35
C VAL A 136 1.25 6.11 -13.17
N ALA A 137 2.07 7.15 -13.12
CA ALA A 137 3.49 7.06 -12.81
C ALA A 137 3.75 7.60 -11.41
N HIS A 138 4.20 6.74 -10.50
CA HIS A 138 4.77 7.15 -9.22
C HIS A 138 6.27 7.39 -9.42
N LEU A 139 6.69 8.64 -9.32
CA LEU A 139 8.07 9.07 -9.52
C LEU A 139 8.67 9.51 -8.17
N GLY A 140 9.14 8.54 -7.41
CA GLY A 140 9.72 8.73 -6.09
C GLY A 140 11.13 8.17 -5.98
N GLY A 141 11.55 7.77 -4.78
CA GLY A 141 12.78 7.01 -4.55
C GLY A 141 12.81 5.71 -5.35
N GLY A 142 11.66 5.01 -5.42
CA GLY A 142 11.35 3.99 -6.42
C GLY A 142 10.41 4.53 -7.50
N ILE A 143 10.48 4.01 -8.71
CA ILE A 143 9.58 4.35 -9.82
C ILE A 143 8.67 3.15 -10.11
N THR A 144 7.36 3.39 -10.11
CA THR A 144 6.36 2.39 -10.45
C THR A 144 5.39 2.97 -11.46
N LEU A 145 5.05 2.19 -12.48
CA LEU A 145 4.04 2.55 -13.48
C LEU A 145 2.87 1.57 -13.34
N SER A 146 1.64 2.04 -13.42
CA SER A 146 0.45 1.18 -13.36
C SER A 146 -0.57 1.57 -14.39
N LEU A 147 -1.19 0.56 -15.01
CA LEU A 147 -2.34 0.70 -15.91
C LEU A 147 -3.61 0.44 -15.09
N HIS A 148 -4.44 1.47 -14.99
CA HIS A 148 -5.75 1.39 -14.36
C HIS A 148 -6.83 1.23 -15.43
N HIS A 149 -7.68 0.22 -15.29
CA HIS A 149 -8.79 -0.04 -16.17
C HIS A 149 -9.98 -0.63 -15.39
N LYS A 150 -11.18 -0.14 -15.62
CA LYS A 150 -12.41 -0.61 -14.96
C LYS A 150 -12.33 -0.71 -13.43
N GLY A 151 -11.65 0.25 -12.81
CA GLY A 151 -11.52 0.30 -11.34
C GLY A 151 -10.45 -0.62 -10.75
N GLN A 152 -9.60 -1.22 -11.56
CA GLN A 152 -8.53 -2.14 -11.15
C GLN A 152 -7.18 -1.72 -11.70
N ILE A 153 -6.11 -2.16 -11.05
CA ILE A 153 -4.73 -2.08 -11.58
C ILE A 153 -4.46 -3.37 -12.35
N VAL A 154 -4.66 -3.31 -13.66
CA VAL A 154 -4.64 -4.51 -14.53
C VAL A 154 -3.25 -4.89 -15.02
N ASP A 155 -2.30 -3.95 -15.00
CA ASP A 155 -0.88 -4.19 -15.27
C ASP A 155 -0.03 -3.18 -14.51
N MET A 156 1.22 -3.55 -14.23
CA MET A 156 2.14 -2.73 -13.46
C MET A 156 3.58 -3.03 -13.86
N ILE A 157 4.42 -2.02 -13.86
CA ILE A 157 5.87 -2.15 -13.84
C ILE A 157 6.33 -1.72 -12.45
N SER A 158 6.81 -2.67 -11.67
CA SER A 158 7.29 -2.43 -10.30
C SER A 158 8.61 -1.64 -10.29
N ASP A 159 9.01 -1.20 -9.13
CA ASP A 159 10.30 -0.52 -8.94
C ASP A 159 11.52 -1.46 -9.05
N ASP A 160 11.28 -2.77 -9.10
CA ASP A 160 12.31 -3.79 -9.37
C ASP A 160 12.37 -4.20 -10.86
N GLU A 161 11.30 -3.98 -11.62
CA GLU A 161 11.19 -4.36 -13.04
C GLU A 161 11.40 -3.17 -14.00
N GLY A 162 11.19 -1.95 -13.52
CA GLY A 162 11.17 -0.73 -14.30
C GLY A 162 12.54 -0.07 -14.50
N PRO A 163 12.55 1.22 -14.86
CA PRO A 163 13.78 1.98 -15.00
C PRO A 163 14.49 2.14 -13.65
N PHE A 164 15.79 2.42 -13.69
CA PHE A 164 16.49 2.82 -12.48
C PHE A 164 15.88 4.13 -11.91
N SER A 165 15.97 4.28 -10.62
CA SER A 165 15.43 5.41 -9.87
C SER A 165 16.44 5.87 -8.81
N PRO A 166 16.18 6.95 -8.06
CA PRO A 166 17.12 7.44 -7.05
C PRO A 166 17.57 6.39 -6.02
N GLU A 167 16.71 5.41 -5.69
CA GLU A 167 16.98 4.42 -4.65
C GLU A 167 16.89 2.97 -5.14
N ARG A 168 16.66 2.72 -6.43
CA ARG A 168 16.47 1.37 -6.99
C ARG A 168 17.23 1.21 -8.29
N ALA A 169 17.82 0.03 -8.49
CA ALA A 169 18.54 -0.32 -9.72
C ALA A 169 17.58 -0.52 -10.92
N GLY A 170 16.30 -0.82 -10.64
CA GLY A 170 15.36 -1.22 -11.68
C GLY A 170 15.64 -2.61 -12.21
N GLY A 171 15.00 -2.95 -13.33
CA GLY A 171 15.27 -4.21 -14.03
C GLY A 171 16.66 -4.17 -14.67
N LEU A 172 17.48 -5.19 -14.38
CA LEU A 172 18.75 -5.38 -15.04
C LEU A 172 18.56 -6.26 -16.29
N PRO A 173 19.31 -5.99 -17.37
CA PRO A 173 19.26 -6.84 -18.56
C PRO A 173 19.74 -8.26 -18.30
#